data_7debe5022a0aa48ebe3db3f1a636bfbb
#
_entry.id   7debe5022a0aa48ebe3db3f1a636bfbb
#
_cell.length_a   1.000
_cell.length_b   1.000
_cell.length_c   1.000
_cell.angle_alpha   90.00
_cell.angle_beta   90.00
_cell.angle_gamma   90.00
#
_symmetry.space_group_name_H-M   'P 1'
#
loop_
_entity.id
_entity.type
_entity.pdbx_description
1 polymer ?
#
loop_
_entity_poly.entity_id
_entity_poly.type
_entity_poly.pdbx_seq_one_letter_code
_entity_poly.pdbx_strand_id
1 'polypeptide(L)'
;MIILIATLLGVTHGAPSKATPIESLDLIGTDIHLVLTTDWERRYRIEVSRDLTTWRTATISPSAEGISLAVRLPRSGSESQFFRASLFEWEEVHAEWLEARQRWRSQGVSTYRFECRWNCNCPFWGWAQVQVRDGIVVEVVAVDTGLPLPREQWSLYLSIDGLFDWIESRRRLHPVELRAAFDPALGHPVSGFADLSRFIADEELGFEVRAVSF
;
A
#
# COMPACT_ATOMS: atom_id res chain seq x y z
N MET A 1 27.30 -20.47 -16.55
CA MET A 1 26.12 -21.01 -17.24
C MET A 1 24.93 -20.32 -16.64
N ILE A 2 24.13 -19.59 -17.40
CA ILE A 2 22.91 -18.94 -16.91
C ILE A 2 21.78 -19.87 -17.26
N ILE A 3 21.04 -20.35 -16.24
CA ILE A 3 19.85 -21.18 -16.45
C ILE A 3 18.65 -20.33 -16.19
N LEU A 4 17.83 -20.14 -17.22
CA LEU A 4 16.53 -19.48 -17.14
C LEU A 4 15.53 -20.49 -16.58
N ILE A 5 14.96 -20.21 -15.41
CA ILE A 5 13.74 -20.90 -14.95
C ILE A 5 12.70 -19.84 -14.64
N ALA A 6 11.78 -19.64 -15.59
CA ALA A 6 10.52 -18.99 -15.30
C ALA A 6 9.67 -19.99 -14.52
N THR A 7 9.68 -19.92 -13.19
CA THR A 7 8.97 -20.89 -12.37
C THR A 7 7.59 -20.36 -12.04
N LEU A 8 6.56 -20.97 -12.64
CA LEU A 8 5.21 -21.06 -12.08
C LEU A 8 5.29 -21.97 -10.83
N LEU A 9 5.56 -21.43 -9.67
CA LEU A 9 5.36 -22.13 -8.40
C LEU A 9 4.14 -21.52 -7.71
N GLY A 10 3.00 -22.17 -7.88
CA GLY A 10 1.86 -22.02 -6.99
C GLY A 10 2.24 -22.53 -5.60
N VAL A 11 2.46 -21.63 -4.65
CA VAL A 11 2.47 -21.97 -3.23
C VAL A 11 1.08 -21.66 -2.70
N THR A 12 0.40 -22.73 -2.31
CA THR A 12 -0.91 -22.72 -1.65
C THR A 12 -0.79 -22.11 -0.25
N HIS A 13 -1.42 -20.99 -0.02
CA HIS A 13 -2.16 -20.48 1.15
C HIS A 13 -2.29 -18.94 1.00
N GLY A 14 -3.37 -18.53 0.38
CA GLY A 14 -3.68 -17.14 0.03
C GLY A 14 -3.90 -17.04 -1.48
N ALA A 15 -4.75 -16.12 -1.94
CA ALA A 15 -5.03 -15.94 -3.35
C ALA A 15 -3.72 -15.89 -4.17
N PRO A 16 -3.63 -16.57 -5.33
CA PRO A 16 -2.38 -16.68 -6.07
C PRO A 16 -1.90 -15.29 -6.45
N SER A 17 -0.77 -14.89 -5.89
CA SER A 17 0.02 -13.79 -6.45
C SER A 17 0.25 -14.15 -7.91
N LYS A 18 -0.30 -13.36 -8.83
CA LYS A 18 -0.16 -13.60 -10.26
C LYS A 18 1.32 -13.46 -10.59
N ALA A 19 2.02 -14.59 -10.74
CA ALA A 19 3.42 -14.57 -11.12
C ALA A 19 3.53 -13.83 -12.45
N THR A 20 4.34 -12.78 -12.46
CA THR A 20 4.58 -12.00 -13.67
C THR A 20 5.56 -12.77 -14.54
N PRO A 21 5.22 -13.13 -15.76
CA PRO A 21 6.14 -13.83 -16.64
C PRO A 21 7.35 -12.96 -16.98
N ILE A 22 8.53 -13.55 -16.85
CA ILE A 22 9.75 -12.99 -17.42
C ILE A 22 9.78 -13.45 -18.89
N GLU A 23 9.65 -12.51 -19.82
CA GLU A 23 9.65 -12.79 -21.26
C GLU A 23 11.03 -13.12 -21.78
N SER A 24 12.03 -12.34 -21.33
CA SER A 24 13.42 -12.60 -21.69
C SER A 24 14.38 -12.26 -20.56
N LEU A 25 15.54 -12.92 -20.61
CA LEU A 25 16.68 -12.63 -19.75
C LEU A 25 17.94 -12.71 -20.61
N ASP A 26 18.62 -11.59 -20.73
CA ASP A 26 19.83 -11.46 -21.52
C ASP A 26 21.00 -10.97 -20.66
N LEU A 27 22.21 -11.43 -20.96
CA LEU A 27 23.44 -10.90 -20.39
C LEU A 27 24.06 -9.93 -21.37
N ILE A 28 24.08 -8.65 -21.03
CA ILE A 28 24.68 -7.60 -21.87
C ILE A 28 25.83 -6.96 -21.09
N GLY A 29 27.07 -7.31 -21.50
CA GLY A 29 28.26 -6.89 -20.75
C GLY A 29 28.28 -7.47 -19.34
N THR A 30 28.27 -6.62 -18.34
CA THR A 30 28.26 -7.02 -16.92
C THR A 30 26.85 -6.99 -16.29
N ASP A 31 25.81 -6.74 -17.09
CA ASP A 31 24.46 -6.57 -16.56
C ASP A 31 23.51 -7.63 -17.11
N ILE A 32 22.55 -7.94 -16.27
CA ILE A 32 21.42 -8.82 -16.58
C ILE A 32 20.26 -7.92 -16.97
N HIS A 33 19.73 -8.15 -18.16
CA HIS A 33 18.55 -7.46 -18.69
C HIS A 33 17.36 -8.41 -18.62
N LEU A 34 16.36 -8.04 -17.83
CA LEU A 34 15.10 -8.75 -17.71
C LEU A 34 14.02 -7.95 -18.45
N VAL A 35 13.21 -8.63 -19.25
CA VAL A 35 11.99 -8.07 -19.80
C VAL A 35 10.82 -8.81 -19.16
N LEU A 36 9.88 -8.06 -18.58
CA LEU A 36 8.70 -8.57 -17.90
C LEU A 36 7.46 -8.22 -18.71
N THR A 37 6.50 -9.14 -18.82
CA THR A 37 5.11 -8.77 -19.16
C THR A 37 4.49 -8.07 -17.96
N THR A 38 3.92 -6.90 -18.15
CA THR A 38 3.45 -6.04 -17.07
C THR A 38 2.03 -5.56 -17.31
N ASP A 39 1.36 -5.19 -16.22
CA ASP A 39 0.16 -4.36 -16.25
C ASP A 39 0.55 -2.88 -16.10
N TRP A 40 -0.19 -2.00 -16.74
CA TRP A 40 0.01 -0.55 -16.68
C TRP A 40 0.06 -0.02 -15.24
N GLU A 41 1.03 0.85 -14.95
CA GLU A 41 1.29 1.50 -13.67
C GLU A 41 1.58 0.55 -12.49
N ARG A 42 1.74 -0.74 -12.72
CA ARG A 42 2.11 -1.67 -11.65
C ARG A 42 3.61 -1.66 -11.41
N ARG A 43 3.98 -1.91 -10.17
CA ARG A 43 5.37 -2.11 -9.73
C ARG A 43 5.59 -3.60 -9.48
N TYR A 44 6.80 -4.04 -9.69
CA TYR A 44 7.15 -5.46 -9.56
C TYR A 44 8.37 -5.61 -8.65
N ARG A 45 8.32 -6.61 -7.78
CA ARG A 45 9.45 -7.07 -7.01
C ARG A 45 10.20 -8.08 -7.84
N ILE A 46 11.50 -7.83 -8.07
CA ILE A 46 12.41 -8.78 -8.70
C ILE A 46 13.27 -9.41 -7.60
N GLU A 47 13.24 -10.72 -7.54
CA GLU A 47 14.01 -11.48 -6.58
C GLU A 47 15.02 -12.37 -7.29
N VAL A 48 16.15 -12.59 -6.62
CA VAL A 48 17.24 -13.45 -7.10
C VAL A 48 17.55 -14.54 -6.09
N SER A 49 17.83 -15.72 -6.58
CA SER A 49 18.28 -16.87 -5.80
C SER A 49 19.49 -17.53 -6.45
N ARG A 50 20.30 -18.27 -5.67
CA ARG A 50 21.39 -19.14 -6.15
C ARG A 50 21.04 -20.61 -6.05
N ASP A 51 20.02 -20.95 -5.26
CA ASP A 51 19.67 -22.31 -4.86
C ASP A 51 18.19 -22.66 -5.07
N LEU A 52 17.38 -21.72 -5.60
CA LEU A 52 15.93 -21.82 -5.78
C LEU A 52 15.12 -21.95 -4.46
N THR A 53 15.80 -21.93 -3.32
CA THR A 53 15.18 -22.05 -1.99
C THR A 53 15.21 -20.74 -1.23
N THR A 54 16.33 -20.05 -1.27
CA THR A 54 16.55 -18.77 -0.59
C THR A 54 16.45 -17.63 -1.61
N TRP A 55 15.44 -16.78 -1.45
CA TRP A 55 15.19 -15.66 -2.33
C TRP A 55 15.46 -14.34 -1.61
N ARG A 56 16.10 -13.41 -2.30
CA ARG A 56 16.29 -12.04 -1.80
C ARG A 56 15.82 -11.03 -2.84
N THR A 57 15.25 -9.92 -2.40
CA THR A 57 14.88 -8.82 -3.27
C THR A 57 16.17 -8.26 -3.92
N ALA A 58 16.21 -8.28 -5.24
CA ALA A 58 17.25 -7.61 -6.02
C ALA A 58 16.89 -6.15 -6.26
N THR A 59 15.63 -5.87 -6.61
CA THR A 59 15.11 -4.52 -6.78
C THR A 59 13.57 -4.53 -6.78
N ILE A 60 12.99 -3.34 -6.61
CA ILE A 60 11.60 -3.05 -6.92
C ILE A 60 11.61 -2.17 -8.17
N SER A 61 10.84 -2.54 -9.18
CA SER A 61 10.79 -1.80 -10.44
C SER A 61 10.17 -0.40 -10.26
N PRO A 62 10.43 0.54 -11.16
CA PRO A 62 9.54 1.68 -11.35
C PRO A 62 8.14 1.19 -11.75
N SER A 63 7.15 2.09 -11.74
CA SER A 63 5.83 1.80 -12.32
C SER A 63 5.96 1.52 -13.81
N ALA A 64 5.28 0.47 -14.29
CA ALA A 64 5.30 0.12 -15.70
C ALA A 64 4.50 1.15 -16.53
N GLU A 65 5.09 1.60 -17.63
CA GLU A 65 4.44 2.55 -18.57
C GLU A 65 3.81 1.84 -19.78
N GLY A 66 3.56 0.53 -19.68
CA GLY A 66 3.02 -0.29 -20.75
C GLY A 66 2.89 -1.75 -20.35
N ILE A 67 2.71 -2.60 -21.37
CA ILE A 67 2.58 -4.05 -21.20
C ILE A 67 3.92 -4.77 -21.08
N SER A 68 5.03 -4.05 -21.19
CA SER A 68 6.39 -4.59 -21.08
C SER A 68 7.28 -3.63 -20.27
N LEU A 69 8.12 -4.18 -19.41
CA LEU A 69 9.05 -3.44 -18.57
C LEU A 69 10.44 -4.07 -18.64
N ALA A 70 11.43 -3.28 -19.05
CA ALA A 70 12.82 -3.66 -19.00
C ALA A 70 13.45 -3.31 -17.64
N VAL A 71 14.06 -4.28 -16.98
CA VAL A 71 14.78 -4.10 -15.72
C VAL A 71 16.22 -4.52 -15.89
N ARG A 72 17.14 -3.64 -15.51
CA ARG A 72 18.59 -3.89 -15.56
C ARG A 72 19.11 -4.13 -14.14
N LEU A 73 19.85 -5.22 -13.98
CA LEU A 73 20.48 -5.62 -12.72
C LEU A 73 21.97 -5.86 -12.91
N PRO A 74 22.83 -5.41 -12.00
CA PRO A 74 24.23 -5.76 -12.05
C PRO A 74 24.39 -7.27 -11.80
N ARG A 75 25.22 -7.92 -12.61
CA ARG A 75 25.58 -9.32 -12.38
C ARG A 75 26.45 -9.42 -11.14
N SER A 76 26.05 -10.22 -10.17
CA SER A 76 26.84 -10.52 -8.98
C SER A 76 27.53 -11.89 -9.11
N GLY A 77 28.84 -11.87 -9.46
CA GLY A 77 29.65 -13.09 -9.51
C GLY A 77 29.51 -13.91 -10.78
N SER A 78 30.22 -15.06 -10.81
CA SER A 78 30.23 -15.99 -11.94
C SER A 78 29.28 -17.17 -11.76
N GLU A 79 28.57 -17.26 -10.65
CA GLU A 79 27.68 -18.37 -10.29
C GLU A 79 26.34 -18.28 -11.01
N SER A 80 25.62 -19.40 -11.04
CA SER A 80 24.26 -19.46 -11.56
C SER A 80 23.34 -18.60 -10.69
N GLN A 81 22.45 -17.85 -11.32
CA GLN A 81 21.45 -17.02 -10.66
C GLN A 81 20.09 -17.31 -11.27
N PHE A 82 19.08 -17.38 -10.41
CA PHE A 82 17.67 -17.59 -10.77
C PHE A 82 16.91 -16.32 -10.43
N PHE A 83 15.95 -15.97 -11.25
CA PHE A 83 15.14 -14.76 -11.08
C PHE A 83 13.66 -15.12 -11.08
N ARG A 84 12.89 -14.40 -10.28
CA ARG A 84 11.44 -14.37 -10.33
C ARG A 84 10.95 -12.95 -10.17
N ALA A 85 9.76 -12.67 -10.71
CA ALA A 85 9.09 -11.39 -10.54
C ALA A 85 7.68 -11.62 -10.00
N SER A 86 7.24 -10.76 -9.11
CA SER A 86 5.88 -10.73 -8.56
C SER A 86 5.41 -9.29 -8.45
N LEU A 87 4.10 -9.10 -8.41
CA LEU A 87 3.51 -7.79 -8.16
C LEU A 87 3.97 -7.28 -6.78
N PHE A 88 4.35 -6.00 -6.71
CA PHE A 88 4.72 -5.37 -5.45
C PHE A 88 3.46 -5.00 -4.64
N GLU A 89 3.36 -5.42 -3.40
CA GLU A 89 2.14 -5.35 -2.59
C GLU A 89 2.25 -4.45 -1.35
N TRP A 90 3.27 -3.59 -1.26
CA TRP A 90 3.44 -2.68 -0.11
C TRP A 90 3.50 -3.41 1.26
N GLU A 91 4.28 -4.51 1.32
CA GLU A 91 4.33 -5.38 2.49
C GLU A 91 4.80 -4.68 3.76
N GLU A 92 5.69 -3.69 3.65
CA GLU A 92 6.15 -2.91 4.80
C GLU A 92 5.00 -2.12 5.43
N VAL A 93 4.23 -1.40 4.60
CA VAL A 93 3.02 -0.68 5.06
C VAL A 93 2.01 -1.66 5.64
N HIS A 94 1.87 -2.85 5.04
CA HIS A 94 0.95 -3.86 5.54
C HIS A 94 1.39 -4.46 6.89
N ALA A 95 2.68 -4.69 7.09
CA ALA A 95 3.21 -5.18 8.37
C ALA A 95 2.96 -4.17 9.49
N GLU A 96 3.29 -2.89 9.27
CA GLU A 96 3.02 -1.81 10.22
C GLU A 96 1.53 -1.66 10.51
N TRP A 97 0.68 -1.77 9.48
CA TRP A 97 -0.77 -1.74 9.59
C TRP A 97 -1.31 -2.87 10.48
N LEU A 98 -0.80 -4.11 10.31
CA LEU A 98 -1.20 -5.26 11.14
C LEU A 98 -0.90 -5.02 12.63
N GLU A 99 0.33 -4.60 12.93
CA GLU A 99 0.78 -4.33 14.30
C GLU A 99 -0.02 -3.19 14.93
N ALA A 100 -0.21 -2.10 14.20
CA ALA A 100 -0.94 -0.93 14.66
C ALA A 100 -2.41 -1.25 14.91
N ARG A 101 -3.05 -1.98 14.00
CA ARG A 101 -4.45 -2.41 14.15
C ARG A 101 -4.64 -3.33 15.34
N GLN A 102 -3.70 -4.25 15.59
CA GLN A 102 -3.73 -5.10 16.78
C GLN A 102 -3.59 -4.28 18.05
N ARG A 103 -2.68 -3.29 18.07
CA ARG A 103 -2.49 -2.38 19.20
C ARG A 103 -3.75 -1.55 19.49
N TRP A 104 -4.37 -0.98 18.45
CA TRP A 104 -5.64 -0.26 18.59
C TRP A 104 -6.75 -1.14 19.17
N ARG A 105 -6.94 -2.32 18.62
CA ARG A 105 -7.96 -3.25 19.10
C ARG A 105 -7.74 -3.71 20.54
N SER A 106 -6.49 -3.82 20.99
CA SER A 106 -6.17 -4.17 22.37
C SER A 106 -6.59 -3.12 23.39
N GLN A 107 -6.86 -1.87 22.96
CA GLN A 107 -7.42 -0.83 23.84
C GLN A 107 -8.87 -1.14 24.26
N GLY A 108 -9.59 -1.96 23.50
CA GLY A 108 -10.99 -2.32 23.80
C GLY A 108 -11.97 -1.15 23.73
N VAL A 109 -11.61 -0.06 23.05
CA VAL A 109 -12.37 1.19 23.01
C VAL A 109 -13.31 1.20 21.81
N SER A 110 -14.61 1.40 22.05
CA SER A 110 -15.65 1.53 21.02
C SER A 110 -16.29 2.92 20.97
N THR A 111 -16.10 3.72 22.03
CA THR A 111 -16.65 5.08 22.14
C THR A 111 -15.51 6.07 22.34
N TYR A 112 -15.34 6.99 21.41
CA TYR A 112 -14.24 7.95 21.39
C TYR A 112 -14.54 9.11 20.44
N ARG A 113 -13.69 10.12 20.49
CA ARG A 113 -13.70 11.24 19.54
C ARG A 113 -12.29 11.52 19.07
N PHE A 114 -12.18 12.08 17.87
CA PHE A 114 -10.92 12.51 17.27
C PHE A 114 -11.17 13.60 16.24
N GLU A 115 -10.12 14.29 15.85
CA GLU A 115 -10.18 15.24 14.74
C GLU A 115 -9.58 14.59 13.49
N CYS A 116 -10.27 14.73 12.35
CA CYS A 116 -9.87 14.22 11.06
C CYS A 116 -9.93 15.33 10.01
N ARG A 117 -8.96 15.32 9.10
CA ARG A 117 -8.93 16.15 7.91
C ARG A 117 -8.64 15.28 6.70
N TRP A 118 -9.36 15.50 5.62
CA TRP A 118 -9.11 14.86 4.35
C TRP A 118 -8.36 15.79 3.40
N ASN A 119 -7.38 15.23 2.68
CA ASN A 119 -6.63 15.85 1.60
C ASN A 119 -7.18 15.30 0.29
N CYS A 120 -8.14 16.01 -0.30
CA CYS A 120 -8.86 15.61 -1.50
C CYS A 120 -9.55 16.82 -2.11
N ASN A 121 -10.05 16.70 -3.32
CA ASN A 121 -10.99 17.66 -3.89
C ASN A 121 -12.38 17.45 -3.26
N CYS A 122 -12.51 17.76 -1.96
CA CYS A 122 -13.67 17.47 -1.11
C CYS A 122 -14.49 18.73 -0.82
N PRO A 123 -15.79 18.59 -0.51
CA PRO A 123 -16.66 19.74 -0.17
C PRO A 123 -16.25 20.49 1.11
N PHE A 124 -15.54 19.83 2.05
CA PHE A 124 -15.03 20.43 3.27
C PHE A 124 -13.52 20.15 3.42
N TRP A 125 -12.74 21.20 3.61
CA TRP A 125 -11.28 21.17 3.61
C TRP A 125 -10.66 21.35 5.01
N GLY A 126 -11.47 21.54 6.03
CA GLY A 126 -11.06 21.82 7.39
C GLY A 126 -10.89 20.56 8.24
N TRP A 127 -10.51 20.79 9.49
CA TRP A 127 -10.57 19.77 10.52
C TRP A 127 -12.00 19.56 10.97
N ALA A 128 -12.44 18.31 11.02
CA ALA A 128 -13.72 17.92 11.61
C ALA A 128 -13.49 17.05 12.84
N GLN A 129 -14.19 17.33 13.91
CA GLN A 129 -14.29 16.45 15.06
C GLN A 129 -15.30 15.34 14.74
N VAL A 130 -14.85 14.11 14.82
CA VAL A 130 -15.65 12.90 14.59
C VAL A 130 -15.93 12.24 15.94
N GLN A 131 -17.20 12.08 16.28
CA GLN A 131 -17.61 11.32 17.45
C GLN A 131 -18.07 9.92 17.04
N VAL A 132 -17.46 8.93 17.67
CA VAL A 132 -17.77 7.51 17.50
C VAL A 132 -18.40 6.98 18.77
N ARG A 133 -19.50 6.25 18.64
CA ARG A 133 -20.16 5.53 19.73
C ARG A 133 -20.46 4.11 19.27
N ASP A 134 -20.02 3.13 20.06
CA ASP A 134 -20.14 1.71 19.73
C ASP A 134 -19.61 1.36 18.34
N GLY A 135 -18.47 1.97 17.95
CA GLY A 135 -17.81 1.78 16.65
C GLY A 135 -18.46 2.53 15.48
N ILE A 136 -19.57 3.24 15.71
CA ILE A 136 -20.33 3.94 14.67
C ILE A 136 -20.13 5.47 14.80
N VAL A 137 -19.90 6.15 13.67
CA VAL A 137 -19.85 7.61 13.62
C VAL A 137 -21.26 8.17 13.87
N VAL A 138 -21.42 8.93 14.96
CA VAL A 138 -22.71 9.48 15.38
C VAL A 138 -22.81 10.99 15.19
N GLU A 139 -21.66 11.68 15.11
CA GLU A 139 -21.61 13.12 14.92
C GLU A 139 -20.32 13.54 14.21
N VAL A 140 -20.42 14.55 13.36
CA VAL A 140 -19.26 15.19 12.69
C VAL A 140 -19.47 16.70 12.76
N VAL A 141 -18.52 17.42 13.37
CA VAL A 141 -18.59 18.86 13.62
C VAL A 141 -17.35 19.54 13.05
N ALA A 142 -17.52 20.61 12.29
CA ALA A 142 -16.38 21.42 11.82
C ALA A 142 -15.68 22.08 13.03
N VAL A 143 -14.37 21.90 13.16
CA VAL A 143 -13.62 22.38 14.34
C VAL A 143 -13.54 23.91 14.39
N ASP A 144 -13.46 24.55 13.24
CA ASP A 144 -13.33 26.02 13.11
C ASP A 144 -14.62 26.78 13.47
N THR A 145 -15.78 26.22 13.13
CA THR A 145 -17.08 26.87 13.34
C THR A 145 -17.86 26.29 14.49
N GLY A 146 -17.55 25.08 14.93
CA GLY A 146 -18.34 24.35 15.92
C GLY A 146 -19.71 23.89 15.40
N LEU A 147 -19.94 23.98 14.08
CA LEU A 147 -21.22 23.59 13.48
C LEU A 147 -21.18 22.16 12.97
N PRO A 148 -22.29 21.39 13.13
CA PRO A 148 -22.37 20.05 12.58
C PRO A 148 -22.31 20.08 11.04
N LEU A 149 -21.57 19.15 10.45
CA LEU A 149 -21.53 18.98 9.00
C LEU A 149 -22.82 18.28 8.52
N PRO A 150 -23.31 18.60 7.32
CA PRO A 150 -24.43 17.90 6.70
C PRO A 150 -24.14 16.40 6.55
N ARG A 151 -25.15 15.57 6.75
CA ARG A 151 -25.00 14.10 6.69
C ARG A 151 -24.47 13.58 5.35
N GLU A 152 -24.76 14.29 4.27
CA GLU A 152 -24.29 13.98 2.92
C GLU A 152 -22.75 14.05 2.79
N GLN A 153 -22.11 14.81 3.69
CA GLN A 153 -20.65 14.95 3.72
C GLN A 153 -19.97 13.92 4.62
N TRP A 154 -20.72 13.08 5.36
CA TRP A 154 -20.15 12.15 6.33
C TRP A 154 -19.48 10.91 5.70
N SER A 155 -19.66 10.67 4.42
CA SER A 155 -19.12 9.48 3.74
C SER A 155 -17.61 9.33 3.86
N LEU A 156 -16.88 10.43 4.06
CA LEU A 156 -15.42 10.43 4.28
C LEU A 156 -15.03 10.34 5.76
N TYR A 157 -15.94 10.62 6.70
CA TYR A 157 -15.63 10.62 8.12
C TYR A 157 -15.87 9.22 8.69
N LEU A 158 -14.83 8.40 8.60
CA LEU A 158 -14.83 7.01 9.04
C LEU A 158 -14.46 6.91 10.53
N SER A 159 -14.86 5.82 11.19
CA SER A 159 -14.28 5.46 12.49
C SER A 159 -12.79 5.10 12.34
N ILE A 160 -12.05 4.98 13.43
CA ILE A 160 -10.65 4.54 13.38
C ILE A 160 -10.52 3.17 12.69
N ASP A 161 -11.42 2.21 12.97
CA ASP A 161 -11.45 0.93 12.25
C ASP A 161 -11.73 1.11 10.75
N GLY A 162 -12.63 2.05 10.40
CA GLY A 162 -12.89 2.40 9.01
C GLY A 162 -11.68 3.02 8.30
N LEU A 163 -10.84 3.81 8.99
CA LEU A 163 -9.59 4.33 8.44
C LEU A 163 -8.58 3.21 8.19
N PHE A 164 -8.48 2.21 9.08
CA PHE A 164 -7.69 1.01 8.82
C PHE A 164 -8.18 0.25 7.59
N ASP A 165 -9.49 0.07 7.45
CA ASP A 165 -10.07 -0.61 6.30
C ASP A 165 -9.86 0.19 5.00
N TRP A 166 -9.87 1.52 5.08
CA TRP A 166 -9.54 2.38 3.95
C TRP A 166 -8.09 2.15 3.49
N ILE A 167 -7.09 2.19 4.38
CA ILE A 167 -5.68 1.94 4.04
C ILE A 167 -5.54 0.59 3.34
N GLU A 168 -6.12 -0.47 3.90
CA GLU A 168 -6.04 -1.81 3.32
C GLU A 168 -6.75 -1.91 1.97
N SER A 169 -7.89 -1.23 1.79
CA SER A 169 -8.58 -1.18 0.50
C SER A 169 -7.73 -0.52 -0.58
N ARG A 170 -7.01 0.57 -0.24
CA ARG A 170 -6.11 1.26 -1.16
C ARG A 170 -4.89 0.40 -1.51
N ARG A 171 -4.30 -0.28 -0.53
CA ARG A 171 -3.19 -1.21 -0.75
C ARG A 171 -3.54 -2.28 -1.79
N ARG A 172 -4.74 -2.85 -1.70
CA ARG A 172 -5.23 -3.89 -2.63
C ARG A 172 -5.45 -3.41 -4.06
N LEU A 173 -5.56 -2.11 -4.27
CA LEU A 173 -5.64 -1.53 -5.60
C LEU A 173 -4.26 -1.35 -6.25
N HIS A 174 -3.18 -1.75 -5.55
CA HIS A 174 -1.80 -1.62 -6.00
C HIS A 174 -1.44 -0.19 -6.46
N PRO A 175 -1.57 0.79 -5.56
CA PRO A 175 -1.33 2.19 -5.88
C PRO A 175 0.12 2.43 -6.30
N VAL A 176 0.36 3.49 -7.06
CA VAL A 176 1.72 3.94 -7.41
C VAL A 176 2.44 4.51 -6.21
N GLU A 177 1.68 5.11 -5.28
CA GLU A 177 2.19 5.53 -3.97
C GLU A 177 1.18 5.19 -2.86
N LEU A 178 1.69 4.63 -1.76
CA LEU A 178 0.94 4.38 -0.53
C LEU A 178 1.80 4.78 0.67
N ARG A 179 1.25 5.61 1.52
CA ARG A 179 1.86 5.98 2.81
C ARG A 179 0.84 5.85 3.91
N ALA A 180 1.27 5.35 5.07
CA ALA A 180 0.48 5.35 6.29
C ALA A 180 1.41 5.57 7.49
N ALA A 181 0.92 6.26 8.50
CA ALA A 181 1.59 6.42 9.77
C ALA A 181 0.62 6.11 10.90
N PHE A 182 1.14 5.53 11.98
CA PHE A 182 0.34 5.06 13.11
C PHE A 182 0.89 5.59 14.42
N ASP A 183 0.01 5.85 15.37
CA ASP A 183 0.39 6.25 16.71
C ASP A 183 1.15 5.10 17.41
N PRO A 184 2.36 5.34 17.95
CA PRO A 184 3.17 4.28 18.53
C PRO A 184 2.61 3.74 19.85
N ALA A 185 1.79 4.51 20.56
CA ALA A 185 1.23 4.10 21.85
C ALA A 185 -0.16 3.44 21.70
N LEU A 186 -1.07 4.08 20.98
CA LEU A 186 -2.45 3.62 20.84
C LEU A 186 -2.67 2.77 19.58
N GLY A 187 -1.84 2.94 18.57
CA GLY A 187 -1.92 2.21 17.32
C GLY A 187 -2.84 2.81 16.26
N HIS A 188 -3.67 3.81 16.57
CA HIS A 188 -4.58 4.38 15.56
C HIS A 188 -3.82 5.02 14.38
N PRO A 189 -4.40 5.08 13.17
CA PRO A 189 -3.81 5.80 12.06
C PRO A 189 -3.66 7.29 12.40
N VAL A 190 -2.49 7.87 12.16
CA VAL A 190 -2.21 9.30 12.26
C VAL A 190 -2.36 9.95 10.89
N SER A 191 -2.00 9.22 9.83
CA SER A 191 -2.19 9.66 8.46
C SER A 191 -2.29 8.48 7.51
N GLY A 192 -2.92 8.70 6.37
CA GLY A 192 -2.92 7.80 5.22
C GLY A 192 -2.94 8.60 3.94
N PHE A 193 -2.27 8.11 2.90
CA PHE A 193 -2.23 8.70 1.57
C PHE A 193 -2.14 7.59 0.53
N ALA A 194 -2.89 7.72 -0.55
CA ALA A 194 -2.79 6.83 -1.70
C ALA A 194 -2.93 7.64 -3.00
N ASP A 195 -2.04 7.35 -3.93
CA ASP A 195 -2.10 7.77 -5.34
C ASP A 195 -2.23 6.48 -6.17
N LEU A 196 -3.31 6.35 -6.93
CA LEU A 196 -3.58 5.16 -7.72
C LEU A 196 -2.97 5.23 -9.13
N SER A 197 -2.76 6.44 -9.68
CA SER A 197 -2.26 6.64 -11.02
C SER A 197 -1.51 7.96 -11.16
N ARG A 198 -0.32 7.93 -11.75
CA ARG A 198 0.45 9.15 -12.07
C ARG A 198 -0.14 9.98 -13.20
N PHE A 199 -1.11 9.43 -13.91
CA PHE A 199 -1.67 10.04 -15.13
C PHE A 199 -3.07 10.59 -14.94
N ILE A 200 -3.67 10.35 -13.78
CA ILE A 200 -4.98 10.89 -13.42
C ILE A 200 -4.76 11.95 -12.36
N ALA A 201 -5.08 13.18 -12.68
CA ALA A 201 -5.04 14.27 -11.71
C ALA A 201 -6.28 14.21 -10.80
N ASP A 202 -6.10 14.67 -9.55
CA ASP A 202 -7.16 14.81 -8.54
C ASP A 202 -7.77 13.49 -8.01
N GLU A 203 -7.06 12.36 -8.18
CA GLU A 203 -7.47 11.08 -7.59
C GLU A 203 -6.72 10.74 -6.31
N GLU A 204 -5.67 11.49 -6.02
CA GLU A 204 -4.91 11.35 -4.78
C GLU A 204 -5.82 11.64 -3.59
N LEU A 205 -5.82 10.72 -2.66
CA LEU A 205 -6.63 10.83 -1.47
C LEU A 205 -5.80 10.55 -0.23
N GLY A 206 -5.90 11.44 0.74
CA GLY A 206 -5.22 11.29 2.01
C GLY A 206 -6.03 11.80 3.18
N PHE A 207 -5.66 11.40 4.39
CA PHE A 207 -6.24 11.90 5.63
C PHE A 207 -5.17 12.11 6.69
N GLU A 208 -5.51 12.94 7.66
CA GLU A 208 -4.75 13.14 8.90
C GLU A 208 -5.69 13.03 10.11
N VAL A 209 -5.17 12.46 11.20
CA VAL A 209 -5.89 12.28 12.47
C VAL A 209 -5.08 12.90 13.61
N ARG A 210 -5.77 13.56 14.54
CA ARG A 210 -5.20 14.10 15.78
C ARG A 210 -6.24 14.10 16.91
N ALA A 211 -5.79 14.44 18.11
CA ALA A 211 -6.65 14.69 19.29
C ALA A 211 -7.60 13.53 19.63
N VAL A 212 -7.11 12.28 19.49
CA VAL A 212 -7.88 11.09 19.89
C VAL A 212 -8.08 11.09 21.40
N SER A 213 -9.33 10.93 21.86
CA SER A 213 -9.71 10.90 23.28
C SER A 213 -10.89 9.95 23.51
N PHE A 214 -10.91 9.30 24.68
CA PHE A 214 -11.89 8.31 25.12
C PHE A 214 -12.89 8.90 26.12
#